data_a5e86897fc64b7702edd7cb061ea70f8
#
_entry.id   a5e86897fc64b7702edd7cb061ea70f8
#
_cell.length_a   1.000
_cell.length_b   1.000
_cell.length_c   1.000
_cell.angle_alpha   90.00
_cell.angle_beta   90.00
_cell.angle_gamma   90.00
#
_symmetry.space_group_name_H-M   'P 1'
#
loop_
_entity.id
_entity.type
_entity.pdbx_description
1 polymer ?
#
loop_
_entity_poly.entity_id
_entity_poly.type
_entity_poly.pdbx_seq_one_letter_code
_entity_poly.pdbx_strand_id
1 'polypeptide(L)'
;AVARYLSRYEGRMLVLEKAEDVCCGTSKANSAIVHAGFDAAHGSLMAKMNLEGNLMMPQLAKDLDFAFKMNGSLVVCMSEEDLPKLRALYENGVKNGVKELEIVDAKRLHELEPNVSKHAVAALWAPTGGIVCPFNLTIALAENAFDNGVEFQFNTEVTGFTWEDGFWTIHTNHGDFESRYVINAAGVYADVLHNMVSTRKLHITPRRGDYCLLDKNTGDFVSHTIFQLPGKLGKGVLVSPTVHGNTIVGPTAIDIDDREGTNTTAEGLNDLIEKAGATVEHLPIRQTITSFAGLRAHEDHHEFVIGEAEGAQQFIDCAGIESPGLTSSPAIGLHVSELMRDLMGLREKAHFIATRRGVLDPKTLSKEDYQQLIREKPAYGQIICRCEQVTEGEILDAIRR
;
A
#
# COMPACT_ATOMS: atom_id res chain seq x y z
N ALA A 1 -1.30 -9.66 -2.69
CA ALA A 1 -0.10 -9.84 -3.54
C ALA A 1 0.33 -11.31 -3.56
N VAL A 2 0.65 -11.92 -2.42
CA VAL A 2 1.14 -13.33 -2.37
C VAL A 2 0.19 -14.27 -3.14
N ALA A 3 -1.10 -14.23 -2.88
CA ALA A 3 -2.10 -15.06 -3.56
C ALA A 3 -2.03 -14.94 -5.10
N ARG A 4 -1.91 -13.72 -5.62
CA ARG A 4 -1.79 -13.47 -7.06
C ARG A 4 -0.52 -14.09 -7.66
N TYR A 5 0.64 -13.92 -7.00
CA TYR A 5 1.90 -14.46 -7.55
C TYR A 5 1.96 -15.98 -7.38
N LEU A 6 1.45 -16.51 -6.28
CA LEU A 6 1.40 -17.93 -6.02
C LEU A 6 0.39 -18.66 -6.93
N SER A 7 -0.69 -17.98 -7.35
CA SER A 7 -1.73 -18.55 -8.21
C SER A 7 -1.24 -18.96 -9.62
N ARG A 8 -0.01 -18.58 -10.00
CA ARG A 8 0.61 -19.08 -11.24
C ARG A 8 1.03 -20.55 -11.19
N TYR A 9 1.12 -21.11 -9.97
CA TYR A 9 1.53 -22.49 -9.76
C TYR A 9 0.32 -23.40 -9.54
N GLU A 10 0.50 -24.70 -9.85
CA GLU A 10 -0.49 -25.73 -9.55
C GLU A 10 -0.64 -25.92 -8.04
N GLY A 11 -1.85 -26.12 -7.57
CA GLY A 11 -2.17 -26.34 -6.18
C GLY A 11 -3.49 -25.66 -5.78
N ARG A 12 -4.06 -26.10 -4.66
CA ARG A 12 -5.22 -25.43 -4.06
C ARG A 12 -4.73 -24.35 -3.11
N MET A 13 -5.31 -23.18 -3.21
CA MET A 13 -4.97 -22.01 -2.40
C MET A 13 -6.24 -21.39 -1.88
N LEU A 14 -6.25 -21.13 -0.56
CA LEU A 14 -7.36 -20.49 0.13
C LEU A 14 -6.84 -19.28 0.91
N VAL A 15 -7.52 -18.17 0.78
CA VAL A 15 -7.31 -16.97 1.59
C VAL A 15 -8.42 -16.89 2.64
N LEU A 16 -8.05 -16.87 3.93
CA LEU A 16 -8.94 -16.63 5.04
C LEU A 16 -8.82 -15.17 5.46
N GLU A 17 -9.91 -14.44 5.46
CA GLU A 17 -9.97 -13.03 5.85
C GLU A 17 -11.07 -12.83 6.92
N LYS A 18 -10.72 -12.21 8.06
CA LYS A 18 -11.69 -11.93 9.13
C LYS A 18 -12.74 -10.90 8.75
N ALA A 19 -12.41 -9.98 7.85
CA ALA A 19 -13.32 -8.94 7.37
C ALA A 19 -14.28 -9.48 6.29
N GLU A 20 -15.26 -8.66 5.96
CA GLU A 20 -16.30 -8.96 4.97
C GLU A 20 -15.80 -8.92 3.52
N ASP A 21 -14.62 -8.34 3.26
CA ASP A 21 -14.05 -8.18 1.92
C ASP A 21 -12.52 -7.97 2.01
N VAL A 22 -11.86 -7.96 0.86
CA VAL A 22 -10.47 -7.53 0.73
C VAL A 22 -10.34 -6.01 1.00
N CYS A 23 -9.12 -5.55 1.27
CA CYS A 23 -8.84 -4.12 1.48
C CYS A 23 -9.57 -3.47 2.69
N CYS A 24 -9.99 -4.24 3.68
CA CYS A 24 -10.68 -3.70 4.87
C CYS A 24 -9.74 -3.17 5.95
N GLY A 25 -8.48 -3.58 5.97
CA GLY A 25 -7.45 -3.16 6.92
C GLY A 25 -6.60 -1.98 6.46
N THR A 26 -5.30 -2.01 6.82
CA THR A 26 -4.30 -0.98 6.51
C THR A 26 -4.12 -0.73 5.01
N SER A 27 -4.41 -1.72 4.17
CA SER A 27 -4.30 -1.59 2.71
C SER A 27 -5.18 -0.49 2.14
N LYS A 28 -6.33 -0.14 2.74
CA LYS A 28 -7.18 1.00 2.33
C LYS A 28 -6.79 2.32 3.00
N ALA A 29 -6.15 2.27 4.18
CA ALA A 29 -5.94 3.43 5.05
C ALA A 29 -4.44 3.76 5.18
N ASN A 30 -3.88 4.32 4.11
CA ASN A 30 -2.47 4.69 3.98
C ASN A 30 -2.30 5.91 3.07
N SER A 31 -1.05 6.34 2.84
CA SER A 31 -0.72 7.53 2.03
C SER A 31 -0.83 7.30 0.51
N ALA A 32 -1.10 6.09 0.06
CA ALA A 32 -1.18 5.74 -1.38
C ALA A 32 0.12 5.99 -2.18
N ILE A 33 1.27 5.98 -1.52
CA ILE A 33 2.56 6.32 -2.11
C ILE A 33 3.28 5.07 -2.63
N VAL A 34 3.84 5.19 -3.82
CA VAL A 34 4.84 4.27 -4.37
C VAL A 34 6.21 4.90 -4.12
N HIS A 35 6.86 4.49 -3.02
CA HIS A 35 8.13 5.03 -2.58
C HIS A 35 9.27 4.70 -3.52
N ALA A 36 10.15 5.67 -3.79
CA ALA A 36 11.30 5.48 -4.68
C ALA A 36 12.37 4.52 -4.15
N GLY A 37 12.50 4.38 -2.79
CA GLY A 37 13.44 3.43 -2.18
C GLY A 37 14.63 4.06 -1.46
N PHE A 38 14.65 5.37 -1.26
CA PHE A 38 15.79 6.08 -0.67
C PHE A 38 15.88 6.00 0.86
N ASP A 39 14.78 5.67 1.56
CA ASP A 39 14.66 5.84 3.01
C ASP A 39 15.09 4.60 3.81
N ALA A 40 14.65 3.41 3.43
CA ALA A 40 15.00 2.17 4.14
C ALA A 40 16.51 1.92 4.16
N ALA A 41 17.02 1.41 5.28
CA ALA A 41 18.45 1.19 5.50
C ALA A 41 19.05 0.28 4.42
N HIS A 42 20.21 0.68 3.88
CA HIS A 42 20.90 -0.11 2.86
C HIS A 42 21.23 -1.53 3.35
N GLY A 43 20.92 -2.51 2.52
CA GLY A 43 21.13 -3.93 2.82
C GLY A 43 19.99 -4.60 3.59
N SER A 44 18.97 -3.85 4.05
CA SER A 44 17.78 -4.40 4.68
C SER A 44 16.86 -5.08 3.65
N LEU A 45 16.05 -6.02 4.11
CA LEU A 45 15.01 -6.63 3.29
C LEU A 45 13.97 -5.59 2.85
N MET A 46 13.64 -4.66 3.74
CA MET A 46 12.76 -3.53 3.47
C MET A 46 13.26 -2.69 2.29
N ALA A 47 14.56 -2.34 2.24
CA ALA A 47 15.14 -1.59 1.12
C ALA A 47 15.07 -2.36 -0.19
N LYS A 48 15.40 -3.66 -0.17
CA LYS A 48 15.32 -4.54 -1.33
C LYS A 48 13.90 -4.62 -1.87
N MET A 49 12.93 -4.96 -1.03
CA MET A 49 11.54 -5.13 -1.43
C MET A 49 10.91 -3.82 -1.90
N ASN A 50 11.30 -2.68 -1.30
CA ASN A 50 10.82 -1.37 -1.75
C ASN A 50 11.31 -1.06 -3.18
N LEU A 51 12.60 -1.21 -3.45
CA LEU A 51 13.13 -0.89 -4.78
C LEU A 51 12.54 -1.81 -5.85
N GLU A 52 12.53 -3.12 -5.59
CA GLU A 52 11.96 -4.11 -6.52
C GLU A 52 10.46 -3.84 -6.76
N GLY A 53 9.69 -3.57 -5.71
CA GLY A 53 8.27 -3.26 -5.82
C GLY A 53 8.00 -1.96 -6.58
N ASN A 54 8.82 -0.92 -6.38
CA ASN A 54 8.74 0.32 -7.16
C ASN A 54 8.93 0.05 -8.65
N LEU A 55 9.96 -0.73 -9.02
CA LEU A 55 10.24 -1.08 -10.40
C LEU A 55 9.16 -1.95 -11.05
N MET A 56 8.46 -2.79 -10.26
CA MET A 56 7.37 -3.63 -10.75
C MET A 56 6.06 -2.85 -10.95
N MET A 57 5.83 -1.79 -10.20
CA MET A 57 4.54 -1.11 -10.10
C MET A 57 4.00 -0.59 -11.44
N PRO A 58 4.78 0.07 -12.31
CA PRO A 58 4.26 0.59 -13.59
C PRO A 58 3.71 -0.50 -14.52
N GLN A 59 4.43 -1.63 -14.61
CA GLN A 59 3.99 -2.75 -15.45
C GLN A 59 2.79 -3.46 -14.82
N LEU A 60 2.80 -3.65 -13.50
CA LEU A 60 1.69 -4.26 -12.78
C LEU A 60 0.40 -3.43 -12.90
N ALA A 61 0.51 -2.11 -12.82
CA ALA A 61 -0.63 -1.21 -13.02
C ALA A 61 -1.25 -1.34 -14.41
N LYS A 62 -0.41 -1.51 -15.43
CA LYS A 62 -0.85 -1.73 -16.81
C LYS A 62 -1.48 -3.11 -17.00
N ASP A 63 -0.86 -4.15 -16.43
CA ASP A 63 -1.33 -5.53 -16.59
C ASP A 63 -2.65 -5.78 -15.86
N LEU A 64 -2.83 -5.17 -14.68
CA LEU A 64 -4.00 -5.35 -13.84
C LEU A 64 -5.00 -4.20 -13.88
N ASP A 65 -4.76 -3.19 -14.72
CA ASP A 65 -5.66 -2.08 -14.99
C ASP A 65 -6.14 -1.38 -13.70
N PHE A 66 -5.18 -0.80 -12.98
CA PHE A 66 -5.46 0.05 -11.81
C PHE A 66 -4.75 1.40 -11.91
N ALA A 67 -5.33 2.41 -11.26
CA ALA A 67 -4.84 3.78 -11.32
C ALA A 67 -3.47 3.93 -10.63
N PHE A 68 -2.47 4.35 -11.39
CA PHE A 68 -1.10 4.64 -10.96
C PHE A 68 -0.55 5.86 -11.71
N LYS A 69 0.24 6.69 -11.04
CA LYS A 69 0.94 7.82 -11.66
C LYS A 69 2.34 7.93 -11.05
N MET A 70 3.36 7.98 -11.90
CA MET A 70 4.73 8.33 -11.51
C MET A 70 4.82 9.86 -11.48
N ASN A 71 4.60 10.46 -10.32
CA ASN A 71 4.58 11.91 -10.14
C ASN A 71 5.83 12.45 -9.43
N GLY A 72 6.74 11.57 -9.00
CA GLY A 72 7.93 11.94 -8.25
C GLY A 72 7.66 12.34 -6.80
N SER A 73 8.72 12.45 -6.02
CA SER A 73 8.65 12.89 -4.63
C SER A 73 9.80 13.82 -4.27
N LEU A 74 9.54 14.74 -3.34
CA LEU A 74 10.46 15.72 -2.80
C LEU A 74 10.57 15.54 -1.29
N VAL A 75 11.78 15.36 -0.75
CA VAL A 75 12.03 15.43 0.70
C VAL A 75 12.60 16.80 1.00
N VAL A 76 11.80 17.67 1.59
CA VAL A 76 12.13 19.10 1.78
C VAL A 76 13.00 19.29 3.01
N CYS A 77 14.09 20.04 2.84
CA CYS A 77 14.99 20.51 3.89
C CYS A 77 14.69 21.96 4.23
N MET A 78 14.37 22.23 5.50
CA MET A 78 13.92 23.55 5.97
C MET A 78 15.05 24.40 6.56
N SER A 79 16.24 23.83 6.78
CA SER A 79 17.37 24.57 7.35
C SER A 79 18.71 24.10 6.79
N GLU A 80 19.69 25.00 6.75
CA GLU A 80 21.08 24.66 6.38
C GLU A 80 21.70 23.63 7.35
N GLU A 81 21.28 23.63 8.62
CA GLU A 81 21.74 22.68 9.64
C GLU A 81 21.34 21.25 9.34
N ASP A 82 20.24 21.05 8.60
CA ASP A 82 19.72 19.73 8.24
C ASP A 82 20.24 19.21 6.89
N LEU A 83 20.98 19.99 6.13
CA LEU A 83 21.60 19.56 4.86
C LEU A 83 22.44 18.28 4.98
N PRO A 84 23.21 18.04 6.05
CA PRO A 84 23.91 16.76 6.24
C PRO A 84 22.97 15.56 6.29
N LYS A 85 21.78 15.70 6.90
CA LYS A 85 20.76 14.63 6.94
C LYS A 85 20.19 14.38 5.55
N LEU A 86 19.93 15.44 4.78
CA LEU A 86 19.46 15.32 3.39
C LEU A 86 20.49 14.59 2.52
N ARG A 87 21.78 14.91 2.67
CA ARG A 87 22.88 14.22 1.97
C ARG A 87 23.00 12.76 2.36
N ALA A 88 22.87 12.44 3.64
CA ALA A 88 22.89 11.06 4.11
C ALA A 88 21.74 10.24 3.50
N LEU A 89 20.55 10.84 3.39
CA LEU A 89 19.40 10.22 2.74
C LEU A 89 19.63 9.99 1.24
N TYR A 90 20.22 10.96 0.55
CA TYR A 90 20.64 10.83 -0.84
C TYR A 90 21.64 9.68 -1.02
N GLU A 91 22.69 9.64 -0.21
CA GLU A 91 23.73 8.60 -0.28
C GLU A 91 23.15 7.20 -0.01
N ASN A 92 22.22 7.08 0.95
CA ASN A 92 21.52 5.85 1.22
C ASN A 92 20.69 5.40 0.01
N GLY A 93 19.94 6.31 -0.61
CA GLY A 93 19.17 6.03 -1.81
C GLY A 93 20.03 5.60 -3.01
N VAL A 94 21.17 6.24 -3.20
CA VAL A 94 22.16 5.83 -4.24
C VAL A 94 22.69 4.42 -3.96
N LYS A 95 23.06 4.10 -2.71
CA LYS A 95 23.49 2.75 -2.31
C LYS A 95 22.38 1.71 -2.52
N ASN A 96 21.14 2.06 -2.26
CA ASN A 96 19.98 1.18 -2.52
C ASN A 96 19.73 0.96 -4.03
N GLY A 97 20.31 1.78 -4.91
CA GLY A 97 20.16 1.66 -6.36
C GLY A 97 19.01 2.48 -6.95
N VAL A 98 18.46 3.43 -6.19
CA VAL A 98 17.43 4.36 -6.68
C VAL A 98 18.01 5.21 -7.81
N LYS A 99 17.30 5.28 -8.93
CA LYS A 99 17.74 6.02 -10.12
C LYS A 99 17.34 7.48 -10.07
N GLU A 100 18.14 8.33 -10.74
CA GLU A 100 17.83 9.73 -11.00
C GLU A 100 17.58 10.57 -9.74
N LEU A 101 18.15 10.16 -8.58
CA LEU A 101 18.11 10.97 -7.37
C LEU A 101 18.94 12.23 -7.53
N GLU A 102 18.41 13.37 -7.09
CA GLU A 102 19.09 14.66 -7.16
C GLU A 102 18.82 15.47 -5.87
N ILE A 103 19.84 16.17 -5.36
CA ILE A 103 19.62 17.23 -4.38
C ILE A 103 19.45 18.53 -5.15
N VAL A 104 18.25 19.07 -5.13
CA VAL A 104 17.90 20.34 -5.78
C VAL A 104 18.00 21.51 -4.80
N ASP A 105 18.44 22.68 -5.29
CA ASP A 105 18.46 23.91 -4.52
C ASP A 105 17.04 24.52 -4.36
N ALA A 106 16.95 25.57 -3.54
CA ALA A 106 15.70 26.25 -3.28
C ALA A 106 15.02 26.79 -4.55
N LYS A 107 15.82 27.28 -5.52
CA LYS A 107 15.27 27.81 -6.78
C LYS A 107 14.58 26.69 -7.57
N ARG A 108 15.28 25.57 -7.78
CA ARG A 108 14.75 24.43 -8.52
C ARG A 108 13.56 23.79 -7.78
N LEU A 109 13.60 23.74 -6.45
CA LEU A 109 12.51 23.27 -5.63
C LEU A 109 11.23 24.09 -5.87
N HIS A 110 11.30 25.42 -5.86
CA HIS A 110 10.13 26.27 -6.10
C HIS A 110 9.67 26.29 -7.58
N GLU A 111 10.52 25.96 -8.52
CA GLU A 111 10.09 25.69 -9.91
C GLU A 111 9.28 24.40 -10.01
N LEU A 112 9.63 23.35 -9.23
CA LEU A 112 8.90 22.08 -9.18
C LEU A 112 7.60 22.20 -8.39
N GLU A 113 7.66 22.87 -7.23
CA GLU A 113 6.54 23.01 -6.27
C GLU A 113 6.47 24.44 -5.72
N PRO A 114 5.71 25.32 -6.37
CA PRO A 114 5.61 26.74 -5.96
C PRO A 114 5.02 26.95 -4.57
N ASN A 115 4.23 26.02 -4.06
CA ASN A 115 3.54 26.10 -2.77
C ASN A 115 4.38 25.56 -1.60
N VAL A 116 5.60 25.09 -1.84
CA VAL A 116 6.53 24.76 -0.76
C VAL A 116 6.97 26.04 -0.05
N SER A 117 7.17 25.94 1.26
CA SER A 117 7.58 27.08 2.11
C SER A 117 8.83 27.78 1.56
N LYS A 118 8.79 29.11 1.57
CA LYS A 118 9.92 29.98 1.16
C LYS A 118 11.17 29.83 2.03
N HIS A 119 11.03 29.20 3.18
CA HIS A 119 12.13 28.88 4.09
C HIS A 119 12.85 27.59 3.72
N ALA A 120 12.32 26.81 2.77
CA ALA A 120 12.98 25.61 2.29
C ALA A 120 14.28 25.95 1.55
N VAL A 121 15.39 25.30 1.96
CA VAL A 121 16.74 25.59 1.43
C VAL A 121 17.16 24.61 0.34
N ALA A 122 16.64 23.40 0.37
CA ALA A 122 16.93 22.34 -0.61
C ALA A 122 15.87 21.24 -0.54
N ALA A 123 15.91 20.29 -1.47
CA ALA A 123 15.16 19.04 -1.38
C ALA A 123 15.91 17.88 -2.03
N LEU A 124 15.62 16.65 -1.58
CA LEU A 124 15.93 15.44 -2.33
C LEU A 124 14.80 15.19 -3.33
N TRP A 125 15.09 15.28 -4.61
CA TRP A 125 14.19 14.95 -5.71
C TRP A 125 14.36 13.49 -6.11
N ALA A 126 13.27 12.73 -6.11
CA ALA A 126 13.22 11.33 -6.52
C ALA A 126 12.11 11.15 -7.58
N PRO A 127 12.44 11.25 -8.88
CA PRO A 127 11.46 11.18 -9.97
C PRO A 127 10.78 9.82 -10.11
N THR A 128 11.39 8.76 -9.60
CA THR A 128 10.84 7.39 -9.62
C THR A 128 9.78 7.14 -8.54
N GLY A 129 9.52 8.10 -7.66
CA GLY A 129 8.38 8.06 -6.76
C GLY A 129 7.04 8.16 -7.49
N GLY A 130 5.98 7.61 -6.92
CA GLY A 130 4.66 7.64 -7.53
C GLY A 130 3.52 7.58 -6.54
N ILE A 131 2.32 7.62 -7.07
CA ILE A 131 1.05 7.47 -6.32
C ILE A 131 0.19 6.39 -6.98
N VAL A 132 -0.61 5.70 -6.17
CA VAL A 132 -1.46 4.59 -6.62
C VAL A 132 -2.82 4.66 -5.91
N CYS A 133 -3.87 4.11 -6.51
CA CYS A 133 -5.08 3.83 -5.76
C CYS A 133 -4.90 2.53 -4.95
N PRO A 134 -4.83 2.58 -3.62
CA PRO A 134 -4.59 1.37 -2.82
C PRO A 134 -5.77 0.39 -2.86
N PHE A 135 -6.98 0.89 -3.02
CA PHE A 135 -8.18 0.07 -3.23
C PHE A 135 -8.08 -0.71 -4.55
N ASN A 136 -7.88 0.00 -5.67
CA ASN A 136 -7.80 -0.62 -6.99
C ASN A 136 -6.64 -1.62 -7.07
N LEU A 137 -5.46 -1.31 -6.50
CA LEU A 137 -4.33 -2.24 -6.44
C LEU A 137 -4.69 -3.52 -5.69
N THR A 138 -5.30 -3.40 -4.51
CA THR A 138 -5.65 -4.57 -3.67
C THR A 138 -6.73 -5.42 -4.33
N ILE A 139 -7.79 -4.79 -4.84
CA ILE A 139 -8.88 -5.47 -5.55
C ILE A 139 -8.34 -6.16 -6.82
N ALA A 140 -7.51 -5.47 -7.60
CA ALA A 140 -6.93 -6.02 -8.82
C ALA A 140 -6.08 -7.27 -8.56
N LEU A 141 -5.29 -7.27 -7.49
CA LEU A 141 -4.50 -8.43 -7.07
C LEU A 141 -5.40 -9.59 -6.61
N ALA A 142 -6.49 -9.30 -5.89
CA ALA A 142 -7.43 -10.30 -5.41
C ALA A 142 -8.23 -10.93 -6.56
N GLU A 143 -8.83 -10.10 -7.43
CA GLU A 143 -9.59 -10.59 -8.60
C GLU A 143 -8.69 -11.42 -9.52
N ASN A 144 -7.47 -10.98 -9.82
CA ASN A 144 -6.56 -11.76 -10.65
C ASN A 144 -6.13 -13.08 -9.98
N ALA A 145 -6.01 -13.13 -8.66
CA ALA A 145 -5.80 -14.37 -7.94
C ALA A 145 -7.02 -15.31 -8.04
N PHE A 146 -8.22 -14.76 -7.89
CA PHE A 146 -9.48 -15.49 -8.02
C PHE A 146 -9.67 -16.07 -9.44
N ASP A 147 -9.44 -15.27 -10.48
CA ASP A 147 -9.47 -15.73 -11.88
C ASP A 147 -8.50 -16.88 -12.16
N ASN A 148 -7.43 -16.98 -11.38
CA ASN A 148 -6.46 -18.06 -11.43
C ASN A 148 -6.75 -19.19 -10.42
N GLY A 149 -7.94 -19.22 -9.82
CA GLY A 149 -8.43 -20.35 -9.02
C GLY A 149 -8.07 -20.30 -7.53
N VAL A 150 -7.70 -19.13 -6.99
CA VAL A 150 -7.59 -18.93 -5.54
C VAL A 150 -8.99 -18.79 -4.94
N GLU A 151 -9.27 -19.54 -3.90
CA GLU A 151 -10.51 -19.44 -3.12
C GLU A 151 -10.35 -18.35 -2.05
N PHE A 152 -11.42 -17.60 -1.76
CA PHE A 152 -11.48 -16.58 -0.70
C PHE A 152 -12.63 -16.92 0.25
N GLN A 153 -12.33 -16.91 1.54
CA GLN A 153 -13.31 -17.12 2.61
C GLN A 153 -13.27 -15.89 3.53
N PHE A 154 -14.27 -15.03 3.37
CA PHE A 154 -14.46 -13.83 4.18
C PHE A 154 -15.20 -14.11 5.48
N ASN A 155 -15.21 -13.13 6.40
CA ASN A 155 -15.79 -13.24 7.74
C ASN A 155 -15.22 -14.43 8.54
N THR A 156 -13.99 -14.87 8.18
CA THR A 156 -13.37 -16.08 8.73
C THR A 156 -12.10 -15.69 9.50
N GLU A 157 -12.26 -15.59 10.81
CA GLU A 157 -11.19 -15.26 11.73
C GLU A 157 -10.44 -16.51 12.17
N VAL A 158 -9.11 -16.51 11.96
CA VAL A 158 -8.23 -17.57 12.47
C VAL A 158 -8.02 -17.38 13.96
N THR A 159 -8.33 -18.40 14.75
CA THR A 159 -8.27 -18.38 16.22
C THR A 159 -7.19 -19.27 16.81
N GLY A 160 -6.59 -20.16 16.01
CA GLY A 160 -5.54 -21.06 16.48
C GLY A 160 -5.02 -22.01 15.43
N PHE A 161 -4.00 -22.77 15.80
CA PHE A 161 -3.34 -23.73 14.93
C PHE A 161 -2.99 -25.01 15.72
N THR A 162 -3.09 -26.14 15.04
CA THR A 162 -2.58 -27.43 15.52
C THR A 162 -1.72 -28.05 14.41
N TRP A 163 -0.52 -28.54 14.76
CA TRP A 163 0.35 -29.24 13.84
C TRP A 163 0.36 -30.73 14.14
N GLU A 164 -0.05 -31.56 13.19
CA GLU A 164 -0.10 -33.00 13.33
C GLU A 164 0.14 -33.67 11.96
N ASP A 165 0.94 -34.73 11.92
CA ASP A 165 1.19 -35.58 10.74
C ASP A 165 1.59 -34.86 9.45
N GLY A 166 2.29 -33.71 9.59
CA GLY A 166 2.76 -32.93 8.43
C GLY A 166 1.73 -31.96 7.85
N PHE A 167 0.68 -31.68 8.60
CA PHE A 167 -0.37 -30.73 8.25
C PHE A 167 -0.69 -29.77 9.40
N TRP A 168 -1.06 -28.56 9.01
CA TRP A 168 -1.68 -27.59 9.90
C TRP A 168 -3.18 -27.74 9.87
N THR A 169 -3.80 -27.86 11.04
CA THR A 169 -5.22 -27.56 11.24
C THR A 169 -5.34 -26.11 11.66
N ILE A 170 -6.02 -25.31 10.88
CA ILE A 170 -6.27 -23.88 11.09
C ILE A 170 -7.67 -23.76 11.71
N HIS A 171 -7.72 -23.41 12.99
CA HIS A 171 -8.99 -23.22 13.72
C HIS A 171 -9.56 -21.84 13.40
N THR A 172 -10.85 -21.77 13.10
CA THR A 172 -11.54 -20.52 12.80
C THR A 172 -12.91 -20.44 13.47
N ASN A 173 -13.51 -19.24 13.46
CA ASN A 173 -14.89 -19.04 13.91
C ASN A 173 -15.95 -19.75 13.02
N HIS A 174 -15.55 -20.29 11.87
CA HIS A 174 -16.42 -21.02 10.92
C HIS A 174 -16.02 -22.49 10.70
N GLY A 175 -15.28 -23.07 11.66
CA GLY A 175 -14.78 -24.44 11.59
C GLY A 175 -13.31 -24.50 11.21
N ASP A 176 -12.82 -25.71 11.00
CA ASP A 176 -11.41 -25.98 10.82
C ASP A 176 -11.07 -26.19 9.33
N PHE A 177 -9.87 -25.76 8.95
CA PHE A 177 -9.30 -25.98 7.63
C PHE A 177 -7.99 -26.74 7.78
N GLU A 178 -7.66 -27.59 6.82
CA GLU A 178 -6.38 -28.31 6.77
C GLU A 178 -5.49 -27.78 5.65
N SER A 179 -4.22 -27.59 5.95
CA SER A 179 -3.22 -27.18 4.95
C SER A 179 -1.84 -27.72 5.27
N ARG A 180 -1.05 -28.00 4.24
CA ARG A 180 0.37 -28.30 4.41
C ARG A 180 1.20 -27.09 4.79
N TYR A 181 0.86 -25.93 4.26
CA TYR A 181 1.56 -24.66 4.48
C TYR A 181 0.58 -23.58 4.90
N VAL A 182 1.03 -22.74 5.79
CA VAL A 182 0.32 -21.53 6.19
C VAL A 182 1.17 -20.32 5.84
N ILE A 183 0.58 -19.27 5.27
CA ILE A 183 1.23 -18.00 5.05
C ILE A 183 0.50 -16.95 5.89
N ASN A 184 1.17 -16.47 6.92
CA ASN A 184 0.68 -15.45 7.83
C ASN A 184 0.93 -14.05 7.25
N ALA A 185 -0.10 -13.41 6.77
CA ALA A 185 -0.07 -12.03 6.27
C ALA A 185 -1.10 -11.14 6.98
N ALA A 186 -1.30 -11.36 8.28
CA ALA A 186 -2.38 -10.78 9.07
C ALA A 186 -2.14 -9.32 9.53
N GLY A 187 -1.15 -8.61 8.94
CA GLY A 187 -0.89 -7.20 9.20
C GLY A 187 -0.58 -6.93 10.67
N VAL A 188 -1.37 -6.06 11.32
CA VAL A 188 -1.18 -5.73 12.75
C VAL A 188 -1.45 -6.90 13.70
N TYR A 189 -2.00 -8.01 13.21
CA TYR A 189 -2.22 -9.24 13.97
C TYR A 189 -1.21 -10.34 13.66
N ALA A 190 -0.23 -10.08 12.79
CA ALA A 190 0.69 -11.12 12.33
C ALA A 190 1.53 -11.71 13.48
N ASP A 191 1.90 -10.90 14.48
CA ASP A 191 2.60 -11.36 15.67
C ASP A 191 1.71 -12.24 16.57
N VAL A 192 0.42 -11.95 16.64
CA VAL A 192 -0.53 -12.77 17.41
C VAL A 192 -0.55 -14.20 16.87
N LEU A 193 -0.70 -14.34 15.54
CA LEU A 193 -0.72 -15.65 14.90
C LEU A 193 0.67 -16.33 14.95
N HIS A 194 1.74 -15.59 14.69
CA HIS A 194 3.13 -16.08 14.81
C HIS A 194 3.39 -16.64 16.21
N ASN A 195 2.99 -15.91 17.24
CA ASN A 195 3.25 -16.27 18.63
C ASN A 195 2.49 -17.51 19.13
N MET A 196 1.46 -17.96 18.39
CA MET A 196 0.78 -19.22 18.66
C MET A 196 1.62 -20.43 18.30
N VAL A 197 2.51 -20.32 17.31
CA VAL A 197 3.21 -21.46 16.72
C VAL A 197 4.74 -21.39 16.88
N SER A 198 5.33 -20.19 16.90
CA SER A 198 6.78 -20.01 16.92
C SER A 198 7.36 -20.04 18.34
N THR A 199 8.56 -20.59 18.46
CA THR A 199 9.36 -20.55 19.70
C THR A 199 9.96 -19.16 19.93
N ARG A 200 10.33 -18.45 18.88
CA ARG A 200 10.77 -17.04 18.93
C ARG A 200 9.54 -16.14 18.90
N LYS A 201 9.49 -15.19 19.83
CA LYS A 201 8.35 -14.26 19.87
C LYS A 201 8.61 -13.05 18.99
N LEU A 202 7.55 -12.61 18.34
CA LEU A 202 7.46 -11.39 17.53
C LEU A 202 6.54 -10.41 18.25
N HIS A 203 6.83 -9.12 18.15
CA HIS A 203 5.97 -8.07 18.70
C HIS A 203 5.71 -6.99 17.66
N ILE A 204 4.44 -6.66 17.45
CA ILE A 204 3.98 -5.60 16.55
C ILE A 204 3.19 -4.57 17.36
N THR A 205 3.67 -3.34 17.34
CA THR A 205 2.96 -2.18 17.87
C THR A 205 2.13 -1.53 16.77
N PRO A 206 0.80 -1.43 16.90
CA PRO A 206 0.00 -0.66 15.96
C PRO A 206 0.40 0.80 15.97
N ARG A 207 0.96 1.31 14.87
CA ARG A 207 1.34 2.72 14.74
C ARG A 207 0.30 3.44 13.91
N ARG A 208 -0.57 4.21 14.59
CA ARG A 208 -1.66 4.95 13.95
C ARG A 208 -1.13 6.14 13.18
N GLY A 209 -1.63 6.31 11.97
CA GLY A 209 -1.46 7.49 11.14
C GLY A 209 -2.80 8.10 10.80
N ASP A 210 -3.06 9.32 11.27
CA ASP A 210 -4.24 10.11 10.94
C ASP A 210 -4.02 10.88 9.64
N TYR A 211 -5.06 11.02 8.83
CA TYR A 211 -5.03 11.68 7.52
C TYR A 211 -6.21 12.63 7.34
N CYS A 212 -6.00 13.71 6.58
CA CYS A 212 -7.04 14.51 5.97
C CYS A 212 -7.04 14.27 4.45
N LEU A 213 -8.21 14.00 3.89
CA LEU A 213 -8.43 13.99 2.44
C LEU A 213 -9.19 15.26 2.06
N LEU A 214 -8.61 16.05 1.14
CA LEU A 214 -9.17 17.30 0.67
C LEU A 214 -9.98 17.08 -0.60
N ASP A 215 -10.89 18.01 -0.89
CA ASP A 215 -11.74 18.01 -2.08
C ASP A 215 -10.92 18.01 -3.39
N LYS A 216 -11.51 17.52 -4.48
CA LYS A 216 -10.90 17.51 -5.83
C LYS A 216 -10.53 18.91 -6.35
N ASN A 217 -11.16 19.97 -5.86
CA ASN A 217 -10.76 21.34 -6.17
C ASN A 217 -9.33 21.70 -5.73
N THR A 218 -8.71 20.84 -4.92
CA THR A 218 -7.32 20.98 -4.45
C THR A 218 -6.33 20.11 -5.19
N GLY A 219 -6.78 19.35 -6.19
CA GLY A 219 -5.97 18.31 -6.86
C GLY A 219 -4.71 18.82 -7.55
N ASP A 220 -4.72 20.08 -7.98
CA ASP A 220 -3.57 20.76 -8.61
C ASP A 220 -2.77 21.61 -7.62
N PHE A 221 -3.07 21.53 -6.32
CA PHE A 221 -2.40 22.34 -5.30
C PHE A 221 -0.93 21.94 -5.13
N VAL A 222 -0.64 20.66 -5.23
CA VAL A 222 0.72 20.11 -5.33
C VAL A 222 0.77 19.09 -6.48
N SER A 223 1.91 19.05 -7.19
CA SER A 223 2.10 18.14 -8.34
C SER A 223 2.83 16.85 -7.95
N HIS A 224 3.70 16.95 -6.95
CA HIS A 224 4.56 15.87 -6.46
C HIS A 224 4.20 15.52 -5.02
N THR A 225 4.67 14.35 -4.55
CA THR A 225 4.58 14.02 -3.14
C THR A 225 5.65 14.78 -2.36
N ILE A 226 5.24 15.61 -1.42
CA ILE A 226 6.12 16.44 -0.59
C ILE A 226 6.26 15.79 0.78
N PHE A 227 7.47 15.36 1.13
CA PHE A 227 7.83 14.83 2.45
C PHE A 227 8.63 15.85 3.25
N GLN A 228 8.56 15.75 4.55
CA GLN A 228 9.52 16.34 5.47
C GLN A 228 10.74 15.42 5.61
N LEU A 229 11.89 15.97 6.01
CA LEU A 229 13.02 15.15 6.43
C LEU A 229 12.62 14.19 7.55
N PRO A 230 13.04 12.91 7.49
CA PRO A 230 12.71 11.94 8.53
C PRO A 230 13.15 12.38 9.92
N GLY A 231 12.24 12.26 10.88
CA GLY A 231 12.49 12.47 12.30
C GLY A 231 12.62 11.16 13.06
N LYS A 232 12.63 11.22 14.41
CA LYS A 232 12.74 10.03 15.28
C LYS A 232 11.61 9.02 15.08
N LEU A 233 10.41 9.48 14.66
CA LEU A 233 9.22 8.63 14.46
C LEU A 233 8.96 8.31 12.97
N GLY A 234 9.94 8.49 12.10
CA GLY A 234 9.84 8.18 10.67
C GLY A 234 9.73 9.40 9.77
N LYS A 235 9.10 9.24 8.60
CA LYS A 235 9.12 10.17 7.46
C LYS A 235 8.42 11.51 7.64
N GLY A 236 7.79 11.76 8.78
CA GLY A 236 7.02 12.98 9.03
C GLY A 236 5.70 13.04 8.24
N VAL A 237 5.05 14.20 8.30
CA VAL A 237 3.81 14.48 7.58
C VAL A 237 4.14 14.78 6.12
N LEU A 238 3.34 14.25 5.21
CA LEU A 238 3.44 14.54 3.78
C LEU A 238 2.19 15.29 3.27
N VAL A 239 2.35 15.97 2.15
CA VAL A 239 1.27 16.50 1.32
C VAL A 239 1.45 15.92 -0.08
N SER A 240 0.41 15.29 -0.62
CA SER A 240 0.50 14.59 -1.91
C SER A 240 -0.81 14.71 -2.70
N PRO A 241 -0.74 14.81 -4.04
CA PRO A 241 -1.93 14.57 -4.84
C PRO A 241 -2.31 13.09 -4.76
N THR A 242 -3.55 12.77 -5.11
CA THR A 242 -4.00 11.39 -5.32
C THR A 242 -4.23 11.13 -6.80
N VAL A 243 -4.28 9.86 -7.19
CA VAL A 243 -4.58 9.49 -8.59
C VAL A 243 -5.98 9.89 -9.04
N HIS A 244 -6.87 10.22 -8.10
CA HIS A 244 -8.25 10.62 -8.36
C HIS A 244 -8.47 12.14 -8.29
N GLY A 245 -7.41 12.93 -8.16
CA GLY A 245 -7.47 14.39 -8.18
C GLY A 245 -7.81 15.04 -6.84
N ASN A 246 -7.65 14.34 -5.72
CA ASN A 246 -7.72 14.90 -4.38
C ASN A 246 -6.30 15.28 -3.88
N THR A 247 -6.22 16.01 -2.78
CA THR A 247 -4.98 16.17 -2.01
C THR A 247 -5.11 15.41 -0.69
N ILE A 248 -4.08 14.63 -0.34
CA ILE A 248 -4.00 13.94 0.96
C ILE A 248 -2.92 14.59 1.82
N VAL A 249 -3.21 14.75 3.11
CA VAL A 249 -2.31 15.29 4.12
C VAL A 249 -2.20 14.27 5.26
N GLY A 250 -0.99 13.95 5.67
CA GLY A 250 -0.72 12.92 6.70
C GLY A 250 0.51 12.09 6.35
N PRO A 251 0.79 11.04 7.10
CA PRO A 251 0.16 10.65 8.35
C PRO A 251 0.76 11.29 9.60
N THR A 252 0.06 11.17 10.72
CA THR A 252 0.68 11.19 12.05
C THR A 252 1.43 9.88 12.33
N ALA A 253 2.15 9.80 13.45
CA ALA A 253 2.81 8.57 13.88
C ALA A 253 2.66 8.43 15.41
N ILE A 254 1.63 7.69 15.83
CA ILE A 254 1.25 7.52 17.22
C ILE A 254 1.15 6.04 17.52
N ASP A 255 2.00 5.55 18.42
CA ASP A 255 1.93 4.17 18.87
C ASP A 255 0.75 4.00 19.83
N ILE A 256 -0.04 2.96 19.62
CA ILE A 256 -1.24 2.64 20.40
C ILE A 256 -1.29 1.13 20.68
N ASP A 257 -2.02 0.75 21.72
CA ASP A 257 -2.20 -0.67 22.06
C ASP A 257 -3.39 -1.31 21.31
N ASP A 258 -4.37 -0.49 20.91
CA ASP A 258 -5.60 -0.95 20.28
C ASP A 258 -5.38 -1.25 18.78
N ARG A 259 -5.46 -2.52 18.42
CA ARG A 259 -5.31 -3.00 17.02
C ARG A 259 -6.53 -2.69 16.14
N GLU A 260 -7.62 -2.17 16.70
CA GLU A 260 -8.80 -1.68 16.00
C GLU A 260 -8.95 -0.15 16.09
N GLY A 261 -7.99 0.54 16.73
CA GLY A 261 -8.01 1.98 16.98
C GLY A 261 -7.85 2.85 15.73
N THR A 262 -8.78 2.74 14.78
CA THR A 262 -8.76 3.49 13.50
C THR A 262 -9.54 4.81 13.54
N ASN A 263 -9.95 5.28 14.71
CA ASN A 263 -10.55 6.61 14.89
C ASN A 263 -9.48 7.70 14.80
N THR A 264 -9.78 8.81 14.12
CA THR A 264 -8.97 10.02 14.17
C THR A 264 -9.20 10.78 15.49
N THR A 265 -8.23 11.59 15.92
CA THR A 265 -8.33 12.42 17.11
C THR A 265 -8.13 13.89 16.76
N ALA A 266 -8.77 14.79 17.51
CA ALA A 266 -8.59 16.22 17.31
C ALA A 266 -7.12 16.64 17.51
N GLU A 267 -6.42 16.04 18.48
CA GLU A 267 -5.00 16.29 18.73
C GLU A 267 -4.15 15.85 17.53
N GLY A 268 -4.35 14.61 17.03
CA GLY A 268 -3.63 14.10 15.86
C GLY A 268 -3.87 14.92 14.61
N LEU A 269 -5.12 15.34 14.35
CA LEU A 269 -5.44 16.17 13.19
C LEU A 269 -4.84 17.58 13.31
N ASN A 270 -4.81 18.19 14.50
CA ASN A 270 -4.18 19.50 14.71
C ASN A 270 -2.65 19.43 14.52
N ASP A 271 -1.98 18.41 15.09
CA ASP A 271 -0.55 18.17 14.91
C ASP A 271 -0.19 17.99 13.41
N LEU A 272 -1.00 17.20 12.71
CA LEU A 272 -0.86 16.99 11.28
C LEU A 272 -0.96 18.29 10.48
N ILE A 273 -1.96 19.12 10.76
CA ILE A 273 -2.20 20.40 10.06
C ILE A 273 -1.05 21.37 10.32
N GLU A 274 -0.58 21.48 11.55
CA GLU A 274 0.54 22.35 11.94
C GLU A 274 1.83 21.93 11.21
N LYS A 275 2.17 20.64 11.25
CA LYS A 275 3.37 20.12 10.59
C LYS A 275 3.32 20.25 9.07
N ALA A 276 2.19 19.95 8.45
CA ALA A 276 2.03 20.12 7.00
C ALA A 276 2.16 21.60 6.59
N GLY A 277 1.54 22.51 7.36
CA GLY A 277 1.59 23.95 7.13
C GLY A 277 2.98 24.56 7.26
N ALA A 278 3.87 23.95 8.05
CA ALA A 278 5.27 24.37 8.13
C ALA A 278 6.05 24.11 6.83
N THR A 279 5.66 23.08 6.06
CA THR A 279 6.37 22.69 4.83
C THR A 279 5.69 23.21 3.56
N VAL A 280 4.35 23.28 3.56
CA VAL A 280 3.54 23.69 2.39
C VAL A 280 2.69 24.89 2.78
N GLU A 281 2.96 26.05 2.18
CA GLU A 281 2.25 27.30 2.49
C GLU A 281 0.82 27.29 1.95
N HIS A 282 -0.09 27.97 2.64
CA HIS A 282 -1.48 28.18 2.20
C HIS A 282 -2.28 26.87 1.97
N LEU A 283 -1.93 25.80 2.67
CA LEU A 283 -2.62 24.52 2.56
C LEU A 283 -4.14 24.71 2.74
N PRO A 284 -4.98 24.30 1.75
CA PRO A 284 -6.42 24.55 1.76
C PRO A 284 -7.17 23.57 2.70
N ILE A 285 -6.74 23.46 3.93
CA ILE A 285 -7.24 22.47 4.91
C ILE A 285 -8.74 22.56 5.19
N ARG A 286 -9.34 23.73 4.98
CA ARG A 286 -10.79 23.93 5.11
C ARG A 286 -11.61 23.17 4.07
N GLN A 287 -10.96 22.66 3.01
CA GLN A 287 -11.56 21.82 1.98
C GLN A 287 -11.44 20.33 2.31
N THR A 288 -11.14 19.97 3.55
CA THR A 288 -11.17 18.58 4.00
C THR A 288 -12.59 18.02 3.88
N ILE A 289 -12.74 16.95 3.09
CA ILE A 289 -14.02 16.25 2.88
C ILE A 289 -14.17 15.07 3.83
N THR A 290 -13.05 14.47 4.28
CA THR A 290 -13.05 13.39 5.27
C THR A 290 -11.70 13.29 5.96
N SER A 291 -11.69 12.68 7.15
CA SER A 291 -10.49 12.21 7.84
C SER A 291 -10.59 10.72 8.10
N PHE A 292 -9.44 10.05 8.12
CA PHE A 292 -9.37 8.63 8.41
C PHE A 292 -8.04 8.31 9.09
N ALA A 293 -7.95 7.12 9.69
CA ALA A 293 -6.71 6.63 10.26
C ALA A 293 -6.43 5.19 9.81
N GLY A 294 -5.15 4.83 9.74
CA GLY A 294 -4.69 3.49 9.45
C GLY A 294 -3.59 3.07 10.43
N LEU A 295 -3.50 1.76 10.66
CA LEU A 295 -2.55 1.17 11.61
C LEU A 295 -1.41 0.50 10.86
N ARG A 296 -0.19 1.01 11.01
CA ARG A 296 1.02 0.35 10.50
C ARG A 296 1.44 -0.75 11.45
N ALA A 297 1.82 -1.89 10.90
CA ALA A 297 2.31 -3.04 11.67
C ALA A 297 3.79 -2.84 12.02
N HIS A 298 4.09 -1.94 12.99
CA HIS A 298 5.44 -1.61 13.38
C HIS A 298 6.06 -2.74 14.22
N GLU A 299 7.07 -3.40 13.68
CA GLU A 299 7.84 -4.45 14.35
C GLU A 299 9.03 -3.83 15.10
N ASP A 300 9.39 -4.35 16.25
CA ASP A 300 10.37 -3.77 17.17
C ASP A 300 11.75 -3.47 16.57
N HIS A 301 12.18 -4.25 15.57
CA HIS A 301 13.46 -4.06 14.87
C HIS A 301 13.35 -3.19 13.62
N HIS A 302 12.13 -2.73 13.30
CA HIS A 302 11.85 -1.92 12.11
C HIS A 302 12.30 -2.61 10.81
N GLU A 303 11.97 -3.91 10.66
CA GLU A 303 12.29 -4.71 9.46
C GLU A 303 11.11 -5.59 9.07
N PHE A 304 11.05 -5.98 7.81
CA PHE A 304 10.11 -6.98 7.33
C PHE A 304 10.54 -8.38 7.78
N VAL A 305 9.62 -9.12 8.37
CA VAL A 305 9.82 -10.51 8.78
C VAL A 305 9.16 -11.41 7.75
N ILE A 306 9.97 -11.95 6.83
CA ILE A 306 9.49 -12.78 5.72
C ILE A 306 10.30 -14.08 5.68
N GLY A 307 9.63 -15.22 5.84
CA GLY A 307 10.23 -16.54 5.82
C GLY A 307 9.58 -17.49 6.80
N GLU A 308 10.15 -18.69 6.93
CA GLU A 308 9.64 -19.72 7.81
C GLU A 308 9.80 -19.34 9.28
N ALA A 309 8.73 -19.47 10.06
CA ALA A 309 8.73 -19.15 11.48
C ALA A 309 9.57 -20.15 12.28
N GLU A 310 10.41 -19.65 13.20
CA GLU A 310 11.31 -20.49 13.98
C GLU A 310 10.52 -21.49 14.84
N GLY A 311 10.82 -22.79 14.67
CA GLY A 311 10.16 -23.87 15.38
C GLY A 311 8.76 -24.25 14.86
N ALA A 312 8.29 -23.62 13.78
CA ALA A 312 6.99 -23.90 13.16
C ALA A 312 7.20 -24.25 11.66
N GLN A 313 7.44 -25.51 11.39
CA GLN A 313 7.67 -25.99 10.03
C GLN A 313 6.50 -25.65 9.11
N GLN A 314 6.80 -25.22 7.87
CA GLN A 314 5.76 -24.93 6.86
C GLN A 314 4.81 -23.78 7.24
N PHE A 315 5.21 -22.93 8.22
CA PHE A 315 4.51 -21.70 8.58
C PHE A 315 5.37 -20.52 8.14
N ILE A 316 4.92 -19.78 7.14
CA ILE A 316 5.64 -18.67 6.52
C ILE A 316 5.07 -17.35 6.99
N ASP A 317 5.90 -16.50 7.58
CA ASP A 317 5.50 -15.15 7.96
C ASP A 317 5.67 -14.16 6.82
N CYS A 318 4.75 -13.21 6.75
CA CYS A 318 4.82 -11.92 6.07
C CYS A 318 4.40 -10.86 7.10
N ALA A 319 5.22 -10.68 8.13
CA ALA A 319 4.92 -9.86 9.31
C ALA A 319 5.78 -8.58 9.35
N GLY A 320 5.41 -7.61 10.18
CA GLY A 320 6.11 -6.33 10.29
C GLY A 320 6.05 -5.48 9.01
N ILE A 321 5.08 -5.76 8.13
CA ILE A 321 4.93 -5.05 6.85
C ILE A 321 4.29 -3.69 7.09
N GLU A 322 5.09 -2.73 7.53
CA GLU A 322 4.72 -1.32 7.64
C GLU A 322 5.13 -0.52 6.38
N SER A 323 5.26 0.81 6.45
CA SER A 323 5.78 1.59 5.32
C SER A 323 7.25 1.24 5.04
N PRO A 324 7.61 0.90 3.79
CA PRO A 324 6.90 1.08 2.51
C PRO A 324 6.12 -0.15 1.99
N GLY A 325 5.39 -0.86 2.81
CA GLY A 325 4.74 -2.15 2.50
C GLY A 325 3.84 -2.14 1.26
N LEU A 326 3.07 -1.07 1.03
CA LEU A 326 2.23 -0.96 -0.18
C LEU A 326 3.08 -1.04 -1.45
N THR A 327 4.17 -0.27 -1.51
CA THR A 327 5.13 -0.30 -2.62
C THR A 327 5.80 -1.67 -2.75
N SER A 328 6.18 -2.25 -1.61
CA SER A 328 6.91 -3.52 -1.54
C SER A 328 6.05 -4.73 -1.85
N SER A 329 4.71 -4.59 -1.76
CA SER A 329 3.78 -5.72 -1.82
C SER A 329 3.92 -6.60 -3.08
N PRO A 330 4.17 -6.08 -4.30
CA PRO A 330 4.41 -6.93 -5.47
C PRO A 330 5.69 -7.77 -5.34
N ALA A 331 6.77 -7.16 -4.88
CA ALA A 331 8.06 -7.84 -4.68
C ALA A 331 7.98 -8.88 -3.56
N ILE A 332 7.33 -8.56 -2.44
CA ILE A 332 7.05 -9.51 -1.37
C ILE A 332 6.23 -10.69 -1.91
N GLY A 333 5.16 -10.40 -2.66
CA GLY A 333 4.32 -11.43 -3.27
C GLY A 333 5.09 -12.37 -4.18
N LEU A 334 5.97 -11.83 -5.02
CA LEU A 334 6.85 -12.62 -5.90
C LEU A 334 7.84 -13.45 -5.07
N HIS A 335 8.55 -12.82 -4.14
CA HIS A 335 9.54 -13.48 -3.28
C HIS A 335 8.95 -14.67 -2.50
N VAL A 336 7.79 -14.47 -1.86
CA VAL A 336 7.11 -15.53 -1.12
C VAL A 336 6.61 -16.63 -2.05
N SER A 337 6.13 -16.29 -3.25
CA SER A 337 5.69 -17.31 -4.22
C SER A 337 6.85 -18.17 -4.73
N GLU A 338 8.05 -17.58 -4.91
CA GLU A 338 9.26 -18.30 -5.28
C GLU A 338 9.74 -19.19 -4.12
N LEU A 339 9.74 -18.68 -2.89
CA LEU A 339 10.03 -19.48 -1.70
C LEU A 339 9.10 -20.70 -1.61
N MET A 340 7.80 -20.50 -1.79
CA MET A 340 6.81 -21.59 -1.77
C MET A 340 7.01 -22.57 -2.92
N ARG A 341 7.32 -22.08 -4.12
CA ARG A 341 7.66 -22.94 -5.26
C ARG A 341 8.81 -23.88 -4.90
N ASP A 342 9.87 -23.36 -4.31
CA ASP A 342 11.08 -24.12 -3.99
C ASP A 342 10.84 -25.10 -2.83
N LEU A 343 10.11 -24.68 -1.79
CA LEU A 343 9.77 -25.53 -0.64
C LEU A 343 8.84 -26.70 -1.03
N MET A 344 7.87 -26.44 -1.90
CA MET A 344 6.84 -27.42 -2.27
C MET A 344 7.13 -28.15 -3.59
N GLY A 345 8.15 -27.74 -4.35
CA GLY A 345 8.39 -28.26 -5.70
C GLY A 345 7.23 -27.97 -6.66
N LEU A 346 6.63 -26.77 -6.55
CA LEU A 346 5.45 -26.42 -7.34
C LEU A 346 5.79 -26.28 -8.82
N ARG A 347 4.88 -26.72 -9.68
CA ARG A 347 4.95 -26.57 -11.14
C ARG A 347 4.10 -25.40 -11.59
N GLU A 348 4.57 -24.69 -12.60
CA GLU A 348 3.78 -23.62 -13.20
C GLU A 348 2.55 -24.18 -13.92
N LYS A 349 1.44 -23.48 -13.84
CA LYS A 349 0.22 -23.79 -14.60
C LYS A 349 0.47 -23.62 -16.09
N ALA A 350 -0.05 -24.52 -16.89
CA ALA A 350 -0.02 -24.40 -18.36
C ALA A 350 -0.76 -23.15 -18.87
N HIS A 351 -1.77 -22.70 -18.13
CA HIS A 351 -2.56 -21.50 -18.42
C HIS A 351 -2.63 -20.64 -17.16
N PHE A 352 -2.03 -19.47 -17.24
CA PHE A 352 -2.08 -18.44 -16.21
C PHE A 352 -2.60 -17.14 -16.83
N ILE A 353 -3.65 -16.60 -16.24
CA ILE A 353 -4.25 -15.31 -16.63
C ILE A 353 -3.40 -14.21 -15.98
N ALA A 354 -2.48 -13.64 -16.76
CA ALA A 354 -1.53 -12.64 -16.25
C ALA A 354 -2.12 -11.24 -16.10
N THR A 355 -3.18 -10.94 -16.85
CA THR A 355 -3.79 -9.61 -16.95
C THR A 355 -5.22 -9.61 -16.43
N ARG A 356 -5.68 -8.45 -16.03
CA ARG A 356 -7.06 -8.18 -15.61
C ARG A 356 -7.53 -6.88 -16.27
N ARG A 357 -8.81 -6.73 -16.48
CA ARG A 357 -9.44 -5.44 -16.79
C ARG A 357 -10.24 -4.96 -15.58
N GLY A 358 -10.07 -3.70 -15.20
CA GLY A 358 -10.86 -3.02 -14.20
C GLY A 358 -12.32 -2.84 -14.61
N VAL A 359 -13.14 -2.34 -13.71
CA VAL A 359 -14.47 -1.83 -14.06
C VAL A 359 -14.30 -0.70 -15.06
N LEU A 360 -15.00 -0.80 -16.18
CA LEU A 360 -14.93 0.23 -17.23
C LEU A 360 -15.45 1.56 -16.69
N ASP A 361 -14.61 2.60 -16.71
CA ASP A 361 -15.02 3.98 -16.43
C ASP A 361 -15.49 4.66 -17.72
N PRO A 362 -16.79 4.94 -17.89
CA PRO A 362 -17.31 5.57 -19.11
C PRO A 362 -16.73 6.96 -19.41
N LYS A 363 -16.21 7.66 -18.40
CA LYS A 363 -15.59 8.99 -18.56
C LYS A 363 -14.30 8.96 -19.36
N THR A 364 -13.67 7.80 -19.48
CA THR A 364 -12.44 7.60 -20.26
C THR A 364 -12.70 7.35 -21.74
N LEU A 365 -13.96 7.12 -22.12
CA LEU A 365 -14.36 6.82 -23.48
C LEU A 365 -14.59 8.09 -24.32
N SER A 366 -14.41 7.95 -25.63
CA SER A 366 -14.94 8.93 -26.58
C SER A 366 -16.47 9.00 -26.50
N LYS A 367 -17.05 10.11 -26.95
CA LYS A 367 -18.51 10.25 -26.97
C LYS A 367 -19.18 9.16 -27.84
N GLU A 368 -18.57 8.80 -28.94
CA GLU A 368 -19.02 7.77 -29.86
C GLU A 368 -18.98 6.38 -29.23
N ASP A 369 -17.85 6.04 -28.56
CA ASP A 369 -17.70 4.76 -27.88
C ASP A 369 -18.64 4.65 -26.68
N TYR A 370 -18.86 5.74 -25.94
CA TYR A 370 -19.83 5.73 -24.83
C TYR A 370 -21.25 5.53 -25.32
N GLN A 371 -21.63 6.15 -26.43
CA GLN A 371 -22.93 5.92 -27.06
C GLN A 371 -23.10 4.46 -27.56
N GLN A 372 -22.02 3.86 -28.05
CA GLN A 372 -22.04 2.46 -28.44
C GLN A 372 -22.18 1.55 -27.21
N LEU A 373 -21.43 1.84 -26.16
CA LEU A 373 -21.53 1.11 -24.90
C LEU A 373 -22.95 1.11 -24.31
N ILE A 374 -23.64 2.28 -24.34
CA ILE A 374 -25.05 2.40 -23.90
C ILE A 374 -25.99 1.55 -24.75
N ARG A 375 -25.77 1.46 -26.07
CA ARG A 375 -26.60 0.60 -26.95
C ARG A 375 -26.43 -0.88 -26.62
N GLU A 376 -25.21 -1.30 -26.32
CA GLU A 376 -24.87 -2.69 -25.99
C GLU A 376 -25.24 -3.06 -24.54
N LYS A 377 -25.03 -2.12 -23.61
CA LYS A 377 -25.26 -2.28 -22.19
C LYS A 377 -25.99 -1.05 -21.61
N PRO A 378 -27.34 -1.00 -21.72
CA PRO A 378 -28.14 0.19 -21.37
C PRO A 378 -27.94 0.71 -19.96
N ALA A 379 -27.56 -0.15 -18.99
CA ALA A 379 -27.26 0.23 -17.61
C ALA A 379 -26.13 1.27 -17.50
N TYR A 380 -25.20 1.33 -18.44
CA TYR A 380 -24.18 2.39 -18.49
C TYR A 380 -24.73 3.77 -18.85
N GLY A 381 -25.94 3.86 -19.37
CA GLY A 381 -26.64 5.12 -19.61
C GLY A 381 -27.37 5.70 -18.40
N GLN A 382 -27.46 4.94 -17.29
CA GLN A 382 -28.18 5.35 -16.10
C GLN A 382 -27.22 5.77 -14.99
N ILE A 383 -27.17 7.07 -14.66
CA ILE A 383 -26.33 7.61 -13.61
C ILE A 383 -27.02 7.43 -12.25
N ILE A 384 -26.39 6.67 -11.35
CA ILE A 384 -26.86 6.42 -9.98
C ILE A 384 -26.24 7.44 -9.02
N CYS A 385 -24.92 7.64 -9.08
CA CYS A 385 -24.24 8.66 -8.27
C CYS A 385 -23.93 9.89 -9.14
N ARG A 386 -24.64 11.01 -8.90
CA ARG A 386 -24.44 12.23 -9.69
C ARG A 386 -23.15 12.98 -9.35
N CYS A 387 -22.68 12.91 -8.11
CA CYS A 387 -21.46 13.57 -7.68
C CYS A 387 -20.24 12.98 -8.38
N GLU A 388 -20.13 11.66 -8.40
CA GLU A 388 -19.04 10.91 -9.03
C GLU A 388 -19.40 10.41 -10.43
N GLN A 389 -20.63 10.65 -10.88
CA GLN A 389 -21.14 10.21 -12.19
C GLN A 389 -21.01 8.69 -12.41
N VAL A 390 -21.17 7.92 -11.33
CA VAL A 390 -21.14 6.45 -11.40
C VAL A 390 -22.44 5.94 -11.99
N THR A 391 -22.34 5.07 -12.98
CA THR A 391 -23.47 4.46 -13.69
C THR A 391 -23.93 3.16 -13.03
N GLU A 392 -25.16 2.74 -13.29
CA GLU A 392 -25.68 1.42 -12.91
C GLU A 392 -24.83 0.31 -13.54
N GLY A 393 -24.33 0.51 -14.76
CA GLY A 393 -23.46 -0.45 -15.45
C GLY A 393 -22.17 -0.73 -14.71
N GLU A 394 -21.51 0.29 -14.15
CA GLU A 394 -20.30 0.14 -13.31
C GLU A 394 -20.62 -0.65 -12.04
N ILE A 395 -21.74 -0.33 -11.37
CA ILE A 395 -22.17 -1.02 -10.15
C ILE A 395 -22.45 -2.50 -10.43
N LEU A 396 -23.19 -2.80 -11.49
CA LEU A 396 -23.50 -4.17 -11.88
C LEU A 396 -22.26 -4.96 -12.28
N ASP A 397 -21.28 -4.32 -12.94
CA ASP A 397 -20.00 -4.96 -13.27
C ASP A 397 -19.20 -5.28 -12.00
N ALA A 398 -19.14 -4.35 -11.05
CA ALA A 398 -18.48 -4.58 -9.76
C ALA A 398 -19.13 -5.70 -8.93
N ILE A 399 -20.47 -5.82 -8.95
CA ILE A 399 -21.18 -6.88 -8.22
C ILE A 399 -20.92 -8.28 -8.82
N ARG A 400 -20.66 -8.37 -10.12
CA ARG A 400 -20.46 -9.64 -10.82
C ARG A 400 -19.06 -10.20 -10.73
N ARG A 401 -18.14 -9.39 -10.24
CA ARG A 401 -16.72 -9.75 -10.03
C ARG A 401 -16.50 -10.33 -8.66
#